data_962925436c0a8347e5f6772ba242eb6c
#
_entry.id   962925436c0a8347e5f6772ba242eb6c
#
_cell.length_a   1.000
_cell.length_b   1.000
_cell.length_c   1.000
_cell.angle_alpha   90.00
_cell.angle_beta   90.00
_cell.angle_gamma   90.00
#
_symmetry.space_group_name_H-M   'P 1'
#
loop_
_entity.id
_entity.type
_entity.pdbx_description
1 polymer ?
#
loop_
_entity_poly.entity_id
_entity_poly.type
_entity_poly.pdbx_seq_one_letter_code
_entity_poly.pdbx_strand_id
1 'polypeptide(L)'
;MSGAEAIVAVQLIDTCIGITKTILDIGRAVHDAQGLPSKLRALYEQLPVIEELLESAQETCEEGKVTRDTSKSAEPILKQCEQALGELRDIFRTACPKDGDDRSKRIWKGAKAVFFGRDSQLQKLLGTIQDNLKLLEQKEMYVVGDKLDALQQLTEALAQEDSGKYTHSGAGNIVANE
;
A
#
# COMPACT_ATOMS: atom_id res chain seq x y z
N MET A 1 5.71 -30.21 -15.86
CA MET A 1 4.97 -29.55 -16.94
C MET A 1 4.12 -28.46 -16.34
N SER A 2 4.54 -27.26 -16.52
CA SER A 2 3.90 -26.06 -15.98
C SER A 2 2.53 -25.87 -16.62
N GLY A 3 1.48 -26.09 -15.86
CA GLY A 3 0.14 -25.84 -16.32
C GLY A 3 -0.13 -24.33 -16.46
N ALA A 4 -1.19 -24.00 -17.21
CA ALA A 4 -1.67 -22.64 -17.40
C ALA A 4 -1.83 -21.83 -16.08
N GLU A 5 -2.08 -22.52 -14.96
CA GLU A 5 -2.27 -21.91 -13.66
C GLU A 5 -0.99 -21.28 -13.07
N ALA A 6 0.17 -21.90 -13.28
CA ALA A 6 1.45 -21.30 -12.87
C ALA A 6 1.73 -20.02 -13.69
N ILE A 7 1.37 -20.01 -14.97
CA ILE A 7 1.51 -18.84 -15.83
C ILE A 7 0.60 -17.70 -15.34
N VAL A 8 -0.63 -17.98 -14.91
CA VAL A 8 -1.57 -16.97 -14.40
C VAL A 8 -1.05 -16.35 -13.10
N ALA A 9 -0.52 -17.16 -12.18
CA ALA A 9 0.05 -16.64 -10.94
C ALA A 9 1.24 -15.71 -11.21
N VAL A 10 2.18 -16.11 -12.08
CA VAL A 10 3.33 -15.28 -12.48
C VAL A 10 2.87 -13.97 -13.12
N GLN A 11 1.88 -14.01 -14.02
CA GLN A 11 1.35 -12.81 -14.67
C GLN A 11 0.70 -11.84 -13.68
N LEU A 12 -0.03 -12.36 -12.67
CA LEU A 12 -0.64 -11.53 -11.62
C LEU A 12 0.43 -10.90 -10.73
N ILE A 13 1.48 -11.65 -10.37
CA ILE A 13 2.60 -11.12 -9.59
C ILE A 13 3.31 -10.02 -10.40
N ASP A 14 3.61 -10.26 -11.66
CA ASP A 14 4.24 -9.28 -12.56
C ASP A 14 3.40 -7.99 -12.66
N THR A 15 2.07 -8.13 -12.77
CA THR A 15 1.16 -6.99 -12.75
C THR A 15 1.23 -6.21 -11.44
N CYS A 16 1.25 -6.90 -10.29
CA CYS A 16 1.40 -6.28 -8.97
C CYS A 16 2.73 -5.53 -8.85
N ILE A 17 3.83 -6.12 -9.30
CA ILE A 17 5.16 -5.48 -9.36
C ILE A 17 5.10 -4.22 -10.22
N GLY A 18 4.53 -4.30 -11.41
CA GLY A 18 4.39 -3.17 -12.33
C GLY A 18 3.57 -2.01 -11.74
N ILE A 19 2.49 -2.31 -11.01
CA ILE A 19 1.70 -1.29 -10.31
C ILE A 19 2.53 -0.66 -9.20
N THR A 20 3.25 -1.45 -8.40
CA THR A 20 4.10 -0.97 -7.29
C THR A 20 5.21 -0.04 -7.82
N LYS A 21 5.89 -0.43 -8.90
CA LYS A 21 6.89 0.41 -9.59
C LYS A 21 6.29 1.72 -10.09
N THR A 22 5.08 1.68 -10.63
CA THR A 22 4.36 2.88 -11.07
C THR A 22 4.08 3.83 -9.90
N ILE A 23 3.70 3.32 -8.73
CA ILE A 23 3.48 4.14 -7.53
C ILE A 23 4.79 4.74 -7.06
N LEU A 24 5.88 3.97 -7.06
CA LEU A 24 7.22 4.46 -6.70
C LEU A 24 7.68 5.59 -7.62
N ASP A 25 7.45 5.48 -8.93
CA ASP A 25 7.81 6.53 -9.90
C ASP A 25 6.99 7.82 -9.69
N ILE A 26 5.68 7.69 -9.42
CA ILE A 26 4.81 8.82 -9.10
C ILE A 26 5.29 9.50 -7.81
N GLY A 27 5.55 8.71 -6.77
CA GLY A 27 5.98 9.21 -5.47
C GLY A 27 7.36 9.86 -5.51
N ARG A 28 8.30 9.32 -6.30
CA ARG A 28 9.65 9.86 -6.46
C ARG A 28 9.62 11.29 -6.99
N ALA A 29 8.83 11.55 -8.02
CA ALA A 29 8.69 12.88 -8.62
C ALA A 29 8.23 13.94 -7.60
N VAL A 30 7.49 13.56 -6.56
CA VAL A 30 6.95 14.47 -5.54
C VAL A 30 7.77 14.43 -4.24
N HIS A 31 8.37 13.30 -3.90
CA HIS A 31 9.23 13.13 -2.72
C HIS A 31 10.46 14.06 -2.79
N ASP A 32 11.08 14.14 -3.96
CA ASP A 32 12.24 15.03 -4.20
C ASP A 32 11.86 16.51 -4.05
N ALA A 33 10.58 16.85 -4.26
CA ALA A 33 10.02 18.18 -4.03
C ALA A 33 9.51 18.44 -2.60
N GLN A 34 9.78 17.55 -1.63
CA GLN A 34 9.32 17.61 -0.23
C GLN A 34 7.79 17.72 -0.06
N GLY A 35 7.04 17.21 -1.01
CA GLY A 35 5.61 17.47 -1.12
C GLY A 35 4.66 16.38 -0.59
N LEU A 36 5.10 15.14 -0.31
CA LEU A 36 4.22 14.07 0.12
C LEU A 36 3.67 14.30 1.55
N PRO A 37 2.35 14.21 1.76
CA PRO A 37 1.78 14.13 3.11
C PRO A 37 2.45 13.02 3.92
N SER A 38 2.58 13.22 5.25
CA SER A 38 3.33 12.31 6.14
C SER A 38 2.89 10.85 6.01
N LYS A 39 1.60 10.57 5.93
CA LYS A 39 1.05 9.23 5.78
C LYS A 39 1.38 8.59 4.43
N LEU A 40 1.30 9.35 3.33
CA LEU A 40 1.73 8.86 2.02
C LEU A 40 3.24 8.65 1.94
N ARG A 41 4.01 9.48 2.62
CA ARG A 41 5.46 9.32 2.70
C ARG A 41 5.82 8.03 3.42
N ALA A 42 5.22 7.78 4.59
CA ALA A 42 5.44 6.56 5.35
C ALA A 42 5.08 5.30 4.53
N LEU A 43 3.98 5.36 3.78
CA LEU A 43 3.57 4.27 2.90
C LEU A 43 4.51 4.13 1.69
N TYR A 44 4.94 5.25 1.09
CA TYR A 44 5.91 5.26 0.00
C TYR A 44 7.23 4.58 0.39
N GLU A 45 7.71 4.81 1.61
CA GLU A 45 8.92 4.20 2.16
C GLU A 45 8.80 2.68 2.33
N GLN A 46 7.59 2.12 2.39
CA GLN A 46 7.34 0.68 2.50
C GLN A 46 7.11 -0.01 1.15
N LEU A 47 6.85 0.73 0.08
CA LEU A 47 6.61 0.14 -1.25
C LEU A 47 7.78 -0.70 -1.77
N PRO A 48 9.06 -0.34 -1.55
CA PRO A 48 10.19 -1.20 -1.94
C PRO A 48 10.16 -2.58 -1.28
N VAL A 49 9.68 -2.67 -0.04
CA VAL A 49 9.51 -3.95 0.66
C VAL A 49 8.44 -4.80 0.00
N ILE A 50 7.32 -4.19 -0.37
CA ILE A 50 6.23 -4.87 -1.09
C ILE A 50 6.73 -5.39 -2.45
N GLU A 51 7.48 -4.56 -3.18
CA GLU A 51 8.09 -4.94 -4.46
C GLU A 51 9.01 -6.15 -4.31
N GLU A 52 9.93 -6.11 -3.35
CA GLU A 52 10.88 -7.19 -3.07
C GLU A 52 10.19 -8.51 -2.70
N LEU A 53 9.10 -8.46 -1.92
CA LEU A 53 8.31 -9.63 -1.57
C LEU A 53 7.63 -10.25 -2.80
N LEU A 54 7.07 -9.41 -3.67
CA LEU A 54 6.45 -9.85 -4.91
C LEU A 54 7.49 -10.42 -5.89
N GLU A 55 8.66 -9.81 -6.00
CA GLU A 55 9.77 -10.32 -6.83
C GLU A 55 10.25 -11.69 -6.31
N SER A 56 10.38 -11.87 -5.00
CA SER A 56 10.72 -13.17 -4.41
C SER A 56 9.65 -14.23 -4.69
N ALA A 57 8.37 -13.86 -4.67
CA ALA A 57 7.28 -14.76 -5.04
C ALA A 57 7.33 -15.14 -6.53
N GLN A 58 7.68 -14.18 -7.40
CA GLN A 58 7.86 -14.43 -8.84
C GLN A 58 8.98 -15.43 -9.10
N GLU A 59 10.16 -15.21 -8.51
CA GLU A 59 11.30 -16.10 -8.62
C GLU A 59 10.95 -17.53 -8.17
N THR A 60 10.26 -17.67 -7.03
CA THR A 60 9.85 -18.98 -6.50
C THR A 60 8.90 -19.71 -7.46
N CYS A 61 8.01 -18.99 -8.13
CA CYS A 61 7.12 -19.55 -9.16
C CYS A 61 7.90 -19.94 -10.41
N GLU A 62 8.81 -19.11 -10.89
CA GLU A 62 9.61 -19.34 -12.10
C GLU A 62 10.59 -20.51 -11.94
N GLU A 63 11.15 -20.68 -10.75
CA GLU A 63 12.01 -21.82 -10.40
C GLU A 63 11.23 -23.14 -10.26
N GLY A 64 9.90 -23.12 -10.41
CA GLY A 64 9.04 -24.29 -10.33
C GLY A 64 8.94 -24.89 -8.91
N LYS A 65 9.26 -24.11 -7.91
CA LYS A 65 9.18 -24.53 -6.48
C LYS A 65 7.73 -24.51 -5.97
N VAL A 66 6.83 -23.83 -6.66
CA VAL A 66 5.42 -23.73 -6.30
C VAL A 66 4.61 -24.82 -7.01
N THR A 67 3.80 -25.55 -6.25
CA THR A 67 2.92 -26.58 -6.82
C THR A 67 1.77 -25.96 -7.60
N ARG A 68 1.15 -26.73 -8.50
CA ARG A 68 -0.02 -26.32 -9.26
C ARG A 68 -1.19 -25.91 -8.34
N ASP A 69 -1.43 -26.65 -7.28
CA ASP A 69 -2.52 -26.39 -6.34
C ASP A 69 -2.25 -25.11 -5.54
N THR A 70 -1.00 -24.87 -5.18
CA THR A 70 -0.57 -23.63 -4.55
C THR A 70 -0.80 -22.44 -5.46
N SER A 71 -0.36 -22.49 -6.72
CA SER A 71 -0.55 -21.43 -7.72
C SER A 71 -2.03 -21.11 -7.91
N LYS A 72 -2.88 -22.13 -8.06
CA LYS A 72 -4.32 -21.98 -8.22
C LYS A 72 -4.98 -21.36 -6.99
N SER A 73 -4.57 -21.77 -5.79
CA SER A 73 -5.09 -21.23 -4.55
C SER A 73 -4.58 -19.82 -4.23
N ALA A 74 -3.47 -19.39 -4.84
CA ALA A 74 -2.92 -18.05 -4.71
C ALA A 74 -3.60 -17.03 -5.66
N GLU A 75 -4.20 -17.47 -6.75
CA GLU A 75 -4.82 -16.61 -7.76
C GLU A 75 -5.83 -15.60 -7.17
N PRO A 76 -6.82 -15.97 -6.35
CA PRO A 76 -7.74 -15.01 -5.76
C PRO A 76 -7.04 -14.03 -4.81
N ILE A 77 -5.99 -14.45 -4.11
CA ILE A 77 -5.20 -13.60 -3.21
C ILE A 77 -4.45 -12.54 -4.04
N LEU A 78 -3.80 -12.97 -5.12
CA LEU A 78 -3.07 -12.08 -6.03
C LEU A 78 -4.00 -11.08 -6.73
N LYS A 79 -5.21 -11.49 -7.12
CA LYS A 79 -6.22 -10.57 -7.68
C LYS A 79 -6.66 -9.50 -6.66
N GLN A 80 -6.83 -9.86 -5.40
CA GLN A 80 -7.12 -8.88 -4.35
C GLN A 80 -5.95 -7.93 -4.10
N CYS A 81 -4.71 -8.44 -4.14
CA CYS A 81 -3.52 -7.62 -4.03
C CYS A 81 -3.41 -6.64 -5.20
N GLU A 82 -3.62 -7.10 -6.43
CA GLU A 82 -3.65 -6.28 -7.65
C GLU A 82 -4.69 -5.16 -7.54
N GLN A 83 -5.90 -5.47 -7.10
CA GLN A 83 -6.96 -4.48 -6.92
C GLN A 83 -6.55 -3.43 -5.88
N ALA A 84 -6.06 -3.84 -4.71
CA ALA A 84 -5.67 -2.93 -3.65
C ALA A 84 -4.50 -2.02 -4.07
N LEU A 85 -3.50 -2.57 -4.76
CA LEU A 85 -2.40 -1.79 -5.34
C LEU A 85 -2.88 -0.84 -6.42
N GLY A 86 -3.85 -1.24 -7.25
CA GLY A 86 -4.48 -0.40 -8.27
C GLY A 86 -5.18 0.82 -7.66
N GLU A 87 -5.98 0.62 -6.60
CA GLU A 87 -6.63 1.70 -5.87
C GLU A 87 -5.60 2.63 -5.21
N LEU A 88 -4.53 2.07 -4.65
CA LEU A 88 -3.44 2.83 -4.06
C LEU A 88 -2.72 3.70 -5.11
N ARG A 89 -2.44 3.15 -6.30
CA ARG A 89 -1.88 3.90 -7.43
C ARG A 89 -2.75 5.09 -7.80
N ASP A 90 -4.05 4.90 -7.84
CA ASP A 90 -4.99 5.97 -8.22
C ASP A 90 -5.06 7.07 -7.15
N ILE A 91 -4.90 6.71 -5.87
CA ILE A 91 -4.72 7.67 -4.78
C ILE A 91 -3.44 8.49 -4.99
N PHE A 92 -2.30 7.82 -5.28
CA PHE A 92 -1.03 8.52 -5.55
C PHE A 92 -1.12 9.43 -6.78
N ARG A 93 -1.76 8.99 -7.87
CA ARG A 93 -1.98 9.81 -9.06
C ARG A 93 -2.82 11.06 -8.77
N THR A 94 -3.81 10.94 -7.88
CA THR A 94 -4.66 12.07 -7.48
C THR A 94 -3.91 13.02 -6.54
N ALA A 95 -3.10 12.47 -5.64
CA ALA A 95 -2.34 13.24 -4.66
C ALA A 95 -1.08 13.89 -5.25
N CYS A 96 -0.53 13.34 -6.33
CA CYS A 96 0.73 13.76 -6.95
C CYS A 96 0.47 14.23 -8.37
N PRO A 97 0.07 15.50 -8.58
CA PRO A 97 -0.11 16.05 -9.92
C PRO A 97 1.22 16.08 -10.67
N LYS A 98 1.17 15.75 -11.97
CA LYS A 98 2.34 15.77 -12.85
C LYS A 98 2.96 17.16 -12.91
N ASP A 99 4.29 17.21 -12.91
CA ASP A 99 5.10 18.42 -13.02
C ASP A 99 4.69 19.34 -14.19
N GLY A 100 4.75 20.64 -13.94
CA GLY A 100 4.86 21.66 -14.98
C GLY A 100 3.77 22.74 -15.04
N ASP A 101 2.81 22.76 -14.12
CA ASP A 101 1.75 23.76 -14.15
C ASP A 101 1.66 24.51 -12.81
N ASP A 102 1.59 25.86 -12.84
CA ASP A 102 1.26 26.69 -11.66
C ASP A 102 -0.11 26.32 -11.03
N ARG A 103 -0.92 25.55 -11.74
CA ARG A 103 -2.07 24.82 -11.22
C ARG A 103 -1.69 23.76 -10.19
N SER A 104 -0.49 23.20 -10.23
CA SER A 104 -0.05 22.11 -9.34
C SER A 104 -0.10 22.54 -7.87
N LYS A 105 0.26 23.79 -7.54
CA LYS A 105 0.17 24.34 -6.18
C LYS A 105 -1.26 24.51 -5.68
N ARG A 106 -2.24 24.79 -6.56
CA ARG A 106 -3.66 24.90 -6.20
C ARG A 106 -4.31 23.53 -6.08
N ILE A 107 -3.96 22.59 -6.97
CA ILE A 107 -4.41 21.19 -6.93
C ILE A 107 -3.86 20.52 -5.68
N TRP A 108 -2.60 20.81 -5.30
CA TRP A 108 -1.98 20.32 -4.08
C TRP A 108 -2.69 20.78 -2.81
N LYS A 109 -3.13 22.02 -2.72
CA LYS A 109 -3.97 22.50 -1.60
C LYS A 109 -5.34 21.82 -1.57
N GLY A 110 -5.94 21.59 -2.75
CA GLY A 110 -7.19 20.84 -2.89
C GLY A 110 -7.03 19.36 -2.57
N ALA A 111 -5.94 18.72 -3.04
CA ALA A 111 -5.61 17.33 -2.75
C ALA A 111 -5.37 17.11 -1.24
N LYS A 112 -4.72 18.04 -0.55
CA LYS A 112 -4.63 17.99 0.92
C LYS A 112 -6.00 17.92 1.59
N ALA A 113 -6.97 18.73 1.16
CA ALA A 113 -8.31 18.75 1.72
C ALA A 113 -9.08 17.44 1.43
N VAL A 114 -8.93 16.89 0.22
CA VAL A 114 -9.53 15.60 -0.18
C VAL A 114 -8.86 14.43 0.53
N PHE A 115 -7.57 14.58 0.88
CA PHE A 115 -6.78 13.55 1.54
C PHE A 115 -7.13 13.37 3.01
N PHE A 116 -7.49 14.46 3.71
CA PHE A 116 -7.90 14.41 5.13
C PHE A 116 -9.13 13.54 5.41
N GLY A 117 -9.90 13.16 4.37
CA GLY A 117 -11.05 12.24 4.50
C GLY A 117 -10.77 10.79 4.08
N ARG A 118 -9.57 10.46 3.60
CA ARG A 118 -9.23 9.12 3.05
C ARG A 118 -8.24 8.31 3.89
N ASP A 119 -7.93 8.76 5.10
CA ASP A 119 -7.01 8.06 6.00
C ASP A 119 -7.45 6.62 6.27
N SER A 120 -8.75 6.41 6.51
CA SER A 120 -9.34 5.08 6.69
C SER A 120 -9.26 4.20 5.44
N GLN A 121 -9.34 4.80 4.25
CA GLN A 121 -9.20 4.07 2.99
C GLN A 121 -7.75 3.59 2.78
N LEU A 122 -6.76 4.46 3.04
CA LEU A 122 -5.34 4.08 2.95
C LEU A 122 -5.01 2.95 3.92
N GLN A 123 -5.46 3.07 5.16
CA GLN A 123 -5.25 2.04 6.17
C GLN A 123 -5.88 0.71 5.75
N LYS A 124 -7.11 0.74 5.22
CA LYS A 124 -7.80 -0.45 4.72
C LYS A 124 -7.05 -1.09 3.56
N LEU A 125 -6.57 -0.30 2.59
CA LEU A 125 -5.81 -0.81 1.44
C LEU A 125 -4.50 -1.44 1.88
N LEU A 126 -3.75 -0.77 2.77
CA LEU A 126 -2.50 -1.29 3.30
C LEU A 126 -2.73 -2.59 4.08
N GLY A 127 -3.75 -2.64 4.94
CA GLY A 127 -4.15 -3.85 5.63
C GLY A 127 -4.49 -4.99 4.68
N THR A 128 -5.25 -4.72 3.61
CA THR A 128 -5.57 -5.71 2.58
C THR A 128 -4.31 -6.23 1.87
N ILE A 129 -3.38 -5.35 1.50
CA ILE A 129 -2.10 -5.75 0.87
C ILE A 129 -1.30 -6.63 1.83
N GLN A 130 -1.18 -6.21 3.08
CA GLN A 130 -0.44 -6.93 4.12
C GLN A 130 -1.04 -8.33 4.37
N ASP A 131 -2.36 -8.43 4.50
CA ASP A 131 -3.05 -9.71 4.74
C ASP A 131 -2.85 -10.66 3.55
N ASN A 132 -2.93 -10.15 2.33
CA ASN A 132 -2.68 -10.93 1.12
C ASN A 132 -1.22 -11.40 1.04
N LEU A 133 -0.24 -10.56 1.38
CA LEU A 133 1.16 -10.95 1.45
C LEU A 133 1.37 -12.05 2.50
N LYS A 134 0.79 -11.94 3.71
CA LYS A 134 0.84 -13.00 4.72
C LYS A 134 0.23 -14.31 4.23
N LEU A 135 -0.88 -14.26 3.48
CA LEU A 135 -1.48 -15.46 2.91
C LEU A 135 -0.59 -16.11 1.85
N LEU A 136 0.13 -15.32 1.04
CA LEU A 136 1.10 -15.86 0.07
C LEU A 136 2.30 -16.49 0.78
N GLU A 137 2.78 -15.92 1.89
CA GLU A 137 3.82 -16.50 2.73
C GLU A 137 3.36 -17.86 3.31
N GLN A 138 2.16 -17.93 3.87
CA GLN A 138 1.59 -19.19 4.39
C GLN A 138 1.46 -20.27 3.31
N LYS A 139 1.42 -19.88 2.05
CA LYS A 139 1.42 -20.79 0.89
C LYS A 139 2.83 -21.12 0.39
N GLU A 140 3.86 -20.73 1.13
CA GLU A 140 5.25 -20.96 0.78
C GLU A 140 5.66 -20.39 -0.60
N MET A 141 4.97 -19.32 -1.04
CA MET A 141 5.31 -18.65 -2.29
C MET A 141 6.56 -17.80 -2.19
N TYR A 142 6.95 -17.43 -0.97
CA TYR A 142 8.23 -16.78 -0.67
C TYR A 142 8.61 -17.00 0.80
N VAL A 143 9.88 -16.85 1.10
CA VAL A 143 10.38 -16.87 2.47
C VAL A 143 10.68 -15.43 2.87
N VAL A 144 9.92 -14.93 3.84
CA VAL A 144 10.11 -13.58 4.37
C VAL A 144 10.71 -13.71 5.75
N GLY A 145 11.84 -13.06 5.95
CA GLY A 145 12.28 -12.75 7.29
C GLY A 145 11.42 -11.62 7.90
N ASP A 146 12.06 -10.72 8.61
CA ASP A 146 11.41 -9.63 9.39
C ASP A 146 10.73 -8.54 8.53
N LYS A 147 10.60 -8.72 7.21
CA LYS A 147 10.12 -7.70 6.27
C LYS A 147 8.63 -7.40 6.40
N LEU A 148 7.81 -8.43 6.68
CA LEU A 148 6.39 -8.24 6.93
C LEU A 148 6.12 -7.51 8.24
N ASP A 149 7.00 -7.65 9.22
CA ASP A 149 6.86 -6.96 10.51
C ASP A 149 6.94 -5.44 10.36
N ALA A 150 7.79 -4.94 9.47
CA ALA A 150 7.88 -3.51 9.16
C ALA A 150 6.56 -2.97 8.56
N LEU A 151 5.93 -3.72 7.66
CA LEU A 151 4.63 -3.39 7.09
C LEU A 151 3.53 -3.40 8.17
N GLN A 152 3.56 -4.36 9.08
CA GLN A 152 2.61 -4.47 10.18
C GLN A 152 2.72 -3.29 11.14
N GLN A 153 3.93 -2.92 11.54
CA GLN A 153 4.18 -1.76 12.40
C GLN A 153 3.65 -0.48 11.79
N LEU A 154 3.81 -0.28 10.47
CA LEU A 154 3.26 0.89 9.79
C LEU A 154 1.73 0.88 9.81
N THR A 155 1.10 -0.26 9.56
CA THR A 155 -0.36 -0.38 9.57
C THR A 155 -0.92 -0.05 10.95
N GLU A 156 -0.26 -0.54 12.00
CA GLU A 156 -0.62 -0.25 13.40
C GLU A 156 -0.41 1.22 13.77
N ALA A 157 0.69 1.83 13.31
CA ALA A 157 0.96 3.26 13.55
C ALA A 157 -0.10 4.16 12.89
N LEU A 158 -0.51 3.86 11.66
CA LEU A 158 -1.58 4.58 10.97
C LEU A 158 -2.94 4.44 11.68
N ALA A 159 -3.20 3.26 12.28
CA ALA A 159 -4.41 3.02 13.06
C ALA A 159 -4.45 3.82 14.36
N GLN A 160 -3.31 3.98 15.04
CA GLN A 160 -3.22 4.72 16.29
C GLN A 160 -3.38 6.23 16.10
N GLU A 161 -2.87 6.80 15.02
CA GLU A 161 -3.05 8.23 14.70
C GLU A 161 -4.52 8.61 14.51
N ASP A 162 -5.34 7.71 13.97
CA ASP A 162 -6.79 7.92 13.78
C ASP A 162 -7.56 7.88 15.12
N SER A 163 -7.10 7.09 16.08
CA SER A 163 -7.72 6.96 17.41
C SER A 163 -7.46 8.18 18.32
N GLY A 164 -6.36 8.90 18.10
CA GLY A 164 -5.95 10.06 18.93
C GLY A 164 -6.74 11.34 18.65
N LYS A 165 -7.50 11.42 17.56
CA LYS A 165 -8.22 12.65 17.17
C LYS A 165 -9.57 12.85 17.87
N TYR A 166 -10.08 11.89 18.63
CA TYR A 166 -11.40 11.95 19.27
C TYR A 166 -11.40 12.15 20.78
N THR A 167 -10.25 12.40 21.42
CA THR A 167 -10.19 12.74 22.84
C THR A 167 -10.01 14.24 23.05
N HIS A 168 -10.88 15.08 22.48
CA HIS A 168 -11.14 16.39 23.02
C HIS A 168 -12.33 16.29 23.98
N SER A 169 -12.04 15.87 25.19
CA SER A 169 -12.89 16.12 26.35
C SER A 169 -12.88 17.62 26.62
N GLY A 170 -13.89 18.31 26.13
CA GLY A 170 -14.18 19.68 26.53
C GLY A 170 -14.65 19.71 27.99
N ALA A 171 -13.73 19.81 28.92
CA ALA A 171 -14.07 20.25 30.25
C ALA A 171 -14.25 21.76 30.25
N GLY A 172 -15.45 22.21 29.93
CA GLY A 172 -15.86 23.59 30.14
C GLY A 172 -16.03 23.84 31.61
N ASN A 173 -15.07 24.50 32.24
CA ASN A 173 -15.24 25.11 33.56
C ASN A 173 -16.19 26.31 33.43
N ILE A 174 -17.46 26.12 33.86
CA ILE A 174 -18.37 27.21 34.14
C ILE A 174 -17.98 27.74 35.55
N VAL A 175 -17.28 28.84 35.58
CA VAL A 175 -17.12 29.62 36.82
C VAL A 175 -18.33 30.54 36.89
N ALA A 176 -19.28 30.21 37.74
CA ALA A 176 -20.29 31.15 38.18
C ALA A 176 -19.65 32.05 39.24
N ASN A 177 -19.59 33.34 38.96
CA ASN A 177 -19.33 34.36 39.97
C ASN A 177 -20.70 34.99 40.37
N GLU A 178 -20.99 34.91 41.65
CA GLU A 178 -21.91 35.79 42.34
C GLU A 178 -21.26 37.17 42.58
#